data_08d86422d31e86a72536233e6f428bc2
#
_entry.id   08d86422d31e86a72536233e6f428bc2
#
_cell.length_a   1.000
_cell.length_b   1.000
_cell.length_c   1.000
_cell.angle_alpha   90.00
_cell.angle_beta   90.00
_cell.angle_gamma   90.00
#
_symmetry.space_group_name_H-M   'P 1'
#
loop_
_entity.id
_entity.type
_entity.pdbx_description
1 polymer ?
#
loop_
_entity_poly.entity_id
_entity_poly.type
_entity_poly.pdbx_seq_one_letter_code
_entity_poly.pdbx_strand_id
1 'polypeptide(L)'
;MNRPMSMHTTALLYGLAAFTAGVHAAPPPKPVAVRPEFHECQIGAEDAAQRQQALGTTFTVPEDREHPERRTIGLHVAWLKARASKPKPDALFFIAGGPGQASTEAFLDEAASFDRIRSEHDIVLVDQRGTGGSNRLDCPVPPADAQPSDAEITAAAQACLKQLPGDPRYYTTTVAVQDLDAVRAAMGYPSIDLYGISYGTRVALQYLRAYPDSTRAVVLDGVVPADLDLGPDVSLDAQRALGLIFTRCEQAVACKQAFPDLAANFSALQKELTGHAVSVSLRDPLTGAPRVEQLTWEKVATAVRLMSYQSETAALLPLLIHQAAVQHDYLPLMSTALLFTDQLQESFAQAMGVSVVCTEDAPFFSDDLALQRQLRDTYLGPSTLDSITKSCRLWPRGVMDPDFKKPVVSAKPVLLLSGEDDPITPPANAERAARTLSNRLSLVAPGQGHGNVFRGCIPRIMAQFIDAAAVKGLDTSCVKDIKPFPFFVSFSGPHP
;
A
#
# COMPACT_ATOMS: atom_id res chain seq x y z
N MET A 1 78.03 54.17 18.12
CA MET A 1 78.36 54.86 19.34
C MET A 1 77.10 55.10 20.15
N ASN A 2 77.09 54.64 21.38
CA ASN A 2 76.16 54.91 22.52
C ASN A 2 74.67 54.68 22.37
N ARG A 3 74.24 53.54 23.00
CA ARG A 3 72.94 53.32 23.59
C ARG A 3 72.70 54.22 24.81
N PRO A 4 71.45 54.47 25.20
CA PRO A 4 71.10 54.16 26.57
C PRO A 4 69.87 53.22 26.71
N MET A 5 69.94 52.51 27.81
CA MET A 5 68.89 51.57 28.34
C MET A 5 67.70 52.37 28.89
N SER A 6 66.51 51.85 28.64
CA SER A 6 65.27 52.26 29.33
C SER A 6 64.68 51.06 30.09
N MET A 7 64.59 51.24 31.43
CA MET A 7 63.95 50.34 32.38
C MET A 7 62.42 50.35 32.18
N HIS A 8 61.83 49.15 32.01
CA HIS A 8 60.38 49.03 32.07
C HIS A 8 59.98 48.35 33.36
N THR A 9 59.20 49.06 34.13
CA THR A 9 58.54 48.70 35.38
C THR A 9 57.32 47.80 35.02
N THR A 10 57.30 46.56 35.51
CA THR A 10 56.20 45.62 35.36
C THR A 10 55.20 45.78 36.49
N ALA A 11 53.99 46.27 36.21
CA ALA A 11 52.87 46.27 37.14
C ALA A 11 52.08 45.04 37.05
N LEU A 12 52.03 44.24 38.10
CA LEU A 12 51.13 43.04 38.25
C LEU A 12 49.71 43.52 38.55
N LEU A 13 48.80 43.29 37.64
CA LEU A 13 47.34 43.40 37.87
C LEU A 13 46.78 42.01 38.19
N TYR A 14 46.36 41.83 39.44
CA TYR A 14 45.56 40.63 39.84
C TYR A 14 44.12 40.82 39.37
N GLY A 15 43.72 40.05 38.35
CA GLY A 15 42.33 39.96 37.90
C GLY A 15 41.60 38.90 38.71
N LEU A 16 40.60 39.31 39.50
CA LEU A 16 39.60 38.40 40.08
C LEU A 16 38.69 37.89 38.95
N ALA A 17 38.82 36.59 38.60
CA ALA A 17 37.83 35.91 37.74
C ALA A 17 36.65 35.46 38.61
N ALA A 18 35.52 36.14 38.48
CA ALA A 18 34.26 35.69 39.07
C ALA A 18 33.71 34.52 38.22
N PHE A 19 33.76 33.30 38.76
CA PHE A 19 33.07 32.13 38.22
C PHE A 19 31.57 32.28 38.49
N THR A 20 30.78 32.70 37.50
CA THR A 20 29.33 32.53 37.52
C THR A 20 29.01 31.10 37.14
N ALA A 21 28.69 30.25 38.12
CA ALA A 21 28.10 28.92 37.89
C ALA A 21 26.72 29.11 37.27
N GLY A 22 26.62 28.94 35.96
CA GLY A 22 25.36 28.89 35.26
C GLY A 22 24.57 27.63 35.72
N VAL A 23 23.51 27.85 36.47
CA VAL A 23 22.53 26.80 36.79
C VAL A 23 21.81 26.46 35.48
N HIS A 24 22.26 25.41 34.82
CA HIS A 24 21.49 24.83 33.73
C HIS A 24 20.23 24.19 34.34
N ALA A 25 19.07 24.84 34.16
CA ALA A 25 17.79 24.21 34.48
C ALA A 25 17.68 22.93 33.67
N ALA A 26 17.43 21.81 34.34
CA ALA A 26 17.14 20.55 33.66
C ALA A 26 15.92 20.75 32.72
N PRO A 27 15.93 20.19 31.50
CA PRO A 27 14.79 20.28 30.62
C PRO A 27 13.55 19.73 31.35
N PRO A 28 12.36 20.35 31.15
CA PRO A 28 11.14 19.87 31.79
C PRO A 28 10.94 18.38 31.45
N PRO A 29 10.45 17.57 32.40
CA PRO A 29 10.20 16.16 32.16
C PRO A 29 9.21 16.06 30.98
N LYS A 30 9.55 15.18 30.01
CA LYS A 30 8.63 14.88 28.92
C LYS A 30 7.31 14.46 29.53
N PRO A 31 6.16 14.98 29.05
CA PRO A 31 4.86 14.57 29.56
C PRO A 31 4.76 13.05 29.49
N VAL A 32 4.46 12.41 30.63
CA VAL A 32 4.19 10.98 30.69
C VAL A 32 2.98 10.76 29.80
N ALA A 33 3.15 10.12 28.66
CA ALA A 33 2.05 9.78 27.76
C ALA A 33 1.08 8.89 28.56
N VAL A 34 -0.09 9.42 28.81
CA VAL A 34 -1.18 8.63 29.44
C VAL A 34 -1.52 7.54 28.43
N ARG A 35 -1.35 6.29 28.83
CA ARG A 35 -1.71 5.14 27.97
C ARG A 35 -3.18 5.26 27.60
N PRO A 36 -3.57 5.19 26.32
CA PRO A 36 -4.95 5.30 25.91
C PRO A 36 -5.78 4.17 26.54
N GLU A 37 -7.01 4.49 26.92
CA GLU A 37 -7.96 3.52 27.41
C GLU A 37 -8.52 2.73 26.23
N PHE A 38 -8.47 1.41 26.30
CA PHE A 38 -8.94 0.49 25.27
C PHE A 38 -10.20 -0.23 25.73
N HIS A 39 -11.19 -0.35 24.86
CA HIS A 39 -12.45 -1.02 25.09
C HIS A 39 -12.61 -2.22 24.16
N GLU A 40 -13.36 -3.24 24.57
CA GLU A 40 -13.67 -4.36 23.68
C GLU A 40 -14.44 -3.88 22.45
N CYS A 41 -14.02 -4.33 21.29
CA CYS A 41 -14.65 -4.02 20.02
C CYS A 41 -14.51 -5.21 19.05
N GLN A 42 -15.21 -5.12 17.94
CA GLN A 42 -15.03 -5.99 16.79
C GLN A 42 -14.51 -5.17 15.62
N ILE A 43 -13.49 -5.67 14.92
CA ILE A 43 -13.07 -5.17 13.63
C ILE A 43 -13.79 -5.92 12.51
N GLY A 44 -14.07 -5.24 11.39
CA GLY A 44 -14.93 -5.71 10.30
C GLY A 44 -16.32 -5.11 10.34
N ALA A 45 -16.96 -4.95 9.19
CA ALA A 45 -18.32 -4.46 9.06
C ALA A 45 -19.32 -5.43 9.74
N GLU A 46 -20.49 -4.93 10.14
CA GLU A 46 -21.49 -5.75 10.83
C GLU A 46 -21.99 -6.94 10.02
N ASP A 47 -22.03 -6.80 8.72
CA ASP A 47 -22.43 -7.79 7.72
C ASP A 47 -21.24 -8.54 7.07
N ALA A 48 -19.99 -8.19 7.45
CA ALA A 48 -18.83 -8.86 6.92
C ALA A 48 -18.77 -10.34 7.30
N ALA A 49 -18.37 -11.18 6.33
CA ALA A 49 -18.19 -12.62 6.54
C ALA A 49 -17.11 -12.95 7.58
N GLN A 50 -16.16 -12.02 7.76
CA GLN A 50 -15.06 -12.15 8.72
C GLN A 50 -15.10 -10.99 9.70
N ARG A 51 -15.15 -11.33 10.99
CA ARG A 51 -15.09 -10.37 12.11
C ARG A 51 -14.14 -10.91 13.16
N GLN A 52 -13.41 -10.01 13.81
CA GLN A 52 -12.46 -10.39 14.84
C GLN A 52 -12.57 -9.52 16.07
N GLN A 53 -12.53 -10.17 17.27
CA GLN A 53 -12.46 -9.49 18.56
C GLN A 53 -11.12 -8.78 18.72
N ALA A 54 -11.16 -7.53 19.13
CA ALA A 54 -10.02 -6.67 19.39
C ALA A 54 -10.31 -5.74 20.59
N LEU A 55 -9.31 -4.99 20.99
CA LEU A 55 -9.46 -3.85 21.88
C LEU A 55 -9.28 -2.58 21.03
N GLY A 56 -10.26 -1.70 21.02
CA GLY A 56 -10.26 -0.48 20.23
C GLY A 56 -10.13 0.78 21.07
N THR A 57 -9.53 1.81 20.48
CA THR A 57 -9.51 3.17 21.03
C THR A 57 -9.46 4.21 19.91
N THR A 58 -9.81 5.45 20.22
CA THR A 58 -9.55 6.61 19.37
C THR A 58 -8.39 7.39 19.97
N PHE A 59 -7.26 7.42 19.27
CA PHE A 59 -6.06 8.13 19.67
C PHE A 59 -6.00 9.52 19.00
N THR A 60 -6.04 10.58 19.80
CA THR A 60 -6.07 11.96 19.29
C THR A 60 -4.69 12.45 18.93
N VAL A 61 -4.56 13.00 17.71
CA VAL A 61 -3.33 13.61 17.20
C VAL A 61 -3.61 14.98 16.57
N PRO A 62 -2.64 15.89 16.52
CA PRO A 62 -2.78 17.10 15.71
C PRO A 62 -2.94 16.74 14.22
N GLU A 63 -3.84 17.41 13.52
CA GLU A 63 -3.94 17.28 12.05
C GLU A 63 -2.68 17.90 11.42
N ASP A 64 -2.32 19.11 11.83
CA ASP A 64 -1.10 19.81 11.48
C ASP A 64 -0.06 19.61 12.61
N ARG A 65 1.01 18.86 12.32
CA ARG A 65 2.06 18.55 13.29
C ARG A 65 2.95 19.75 13.64
N GLU A 66 3.02 20.77 12.77
CA GLU A 66 3.76 22.01 13.02
C GLU A 66 2.97 22.99 13.88
N HIS A 67 1.64 22.85 13.88
CA HIS A 67 0.71 23.69 14.64
C HIS A 67 -0.24 22.84 15.49
N PRO A 68 0.28 22.13 16.52
CA PRO A 68 -0.51 21.18 17.31
C PRO A 68 -1.64 21.83 18.14
N GLU A 69 -1.63 23.14 18.30
CA GLU A 69 -2.68 23.92 18.97
C GLU A 69 -3.93 24.13 18.11
N ARG A 70 -3.87 23.80 16.81
CA ARG A 70 -4.99 23.93 15.89
C ARG A 70 -5.92 22.71 15.99
N ARG A 71 -6.39 22.26 14.90
CA ARG A 71 -7.30 21.12 14.80
C ARG A 71 -6.62 19.81 15.16
N THR A 72 -7.35 18.95 15.87
CA THR A 72 -6.98 17.55 16.11
C THR A 72 -7.89 16.60 15.36
N ILE A 73 -7.39 15.39 15.08
CA ILE A 73 -8.13 14.28 14.50
C ILE A 73 -8.01 13.04 15.40
N GLY A 74 -9.00 12.14 15.34
CA GLY A 74 -8.94 10.85 15.99
C GLY A 74 -8.36 9.80 15.04
N LEU A 75 -7.44 8.98 15.53
CA LEU A 75 -6.97 7.78 14.86
C LEU A 75 -7.64 6.56 15.48
N HIS A 76 -8.27 5.75 14.68
CA HIS A 76 -8.79 4.46 15.11
C HIS A 76 -7.64 3.47 15.27
N VAL A 77 -7.50 2.92 16.46
CA VAL A 77 -6.46 1.94 16.80
C VAL A 77 -7.11 0.69 17.33
N ALA A 78 -6.87 -0.45 16.69
CA ALA A 78 -7.28 -1.75 17.18
C ALA A 78 -6.06 -2.58 17.62
N TRP A 79 -6.18 -3.18 18.79
CA TRP A 79 -5.13 -3.96 19.42
C TRP A 79 -5.59 -5.41 19.61
N LEU A 80 -4.92 -6.32 18.91
CA LEU A 80 -5.10 -7.75 19.07
C LEU A 80 -3.99 -8.27 19.99
N LYS A 81 -4.33 -8.51 21.25
CA LYS A 81 -3.37 -9.02 22.22
C LYS A 81 -2.82 -10.37 21.81
N ALA A 82 -1.55 -10.59 22.10
CA ALA A 82 -0.92 -11.90 22.03
C ALA A 82 -1.70 -12.93 22.88
N ARG A 83 -1.65 -14.20 22.46
CA ARG A 83 -2.30 -15.29 23.19
C ARG A 83 -1.44 -15.80 24.36
N ALA A 84 -0.12 -15.53 24.33
CA ALA A 84 0.79 -15.88 25.43
C ALA A 84 0.44 -15.14 26.71
N SER A 85 0.56 -15.79 27.85
CA SER A 85 0.42 -15.17 29.16
C SER A 85 1.51 -14.16 29.49
N LYS A 86 2.66 -14.26 28.83
CA LYS A 86 3.79 -13.33 28.86
C LYS A 86 4.20 -13.01 27.44
N PRO A 87 3.57 -12.02 26.81
CA PRO A 87 3.89 -11.64 25.46
C PRO A 87 5.30 -11.07 25.32
N LYS A 88 5.83 -11.10 24.11
CA LYS A 88 7.07 -10.39 23.75
C LYS A 88 6.89 -8.88 23.97
N PRO A 89 7.97 -8.13 24.25
CA PRO A 89 7.90 -6.69 24.55
C PRO A 89 7.66 -5.81 23.31
N ASP A 90 7.69 -6.37 22.14
CA ASP A 90 7.49 -5.74 20.84
C ASP A 90 6.14 -6.17 20.24
N ALA A 91 5.55 -5.28 19.45
CA ALA A 91 4.32 -5.54 18.72
C ALA A 91 4.56 -5.46 17.23
N LEU A 92 3.77 -6.20 16.45
CA LEU A 92 3.70 -6.05 15.01
C LEU A 92 2.64 -4.98 14.67
N PHE A 93 3.05 -3.94 13.93
CA PHE A 93 2.16 -2.94 13.35
C PHE A 93 1.87 -3.35 11.91
N PHE A 94 0.61 -3.62 11.61
CA PHE A 94 0.13 -3.93 10.27
C PHE A 94 -0.26 -2.64 9.55
N ILE A 95 0.26 -2.43 8.35
CA ILE A 95 0.07 -1.23 7.55
C ILE A 95 -0.53 -1.63 6.20
N ALA A 96 -1.77 -1.20 5.97
CA ALA A 96 -2.52 -1.49 4.75
C ALA A 96 -1.96 -0.78 3.51
N GLY A 97 -2.46 -1.20 2.36
CA GLY A 97 -2.10 -0.69 1.05
C GLY A 97 -2.94 0.49 0.55
N GLY A 98 -3.11 0.55 -0.72
CA GLY A 98 -3.83 1.57 -1.46
C GLY A 98 -2.92 2.50 -2.25
N PRO A 99 -2.73 3.76 -1.85
CA PRO A 99 -3.15 4.42 -0.59
C PRO A 99 -4.66 4.58 -0.43
N GLY A 100 -5.12 4.58 0.83
CA GLY A 100 -6.52 4.81 1.17
C GLY A 100 -7.24 3.63 1.86
N GLN A 101 -6.61 2.46 1.98
CA GLN A 101 -7.20 1.30 2.66
C GLN A 101 -7.00 1.39 4.18
N ALA A 102 -8.04 1.02 4.94
CA ALA A 102 -7.96 0.93 6.39
C ALA A 102 -7.22 -0.35 6.84
N SER A 103 -6.33 -0.23 7.82
CA SER A 103 -5.59 -1.38 8.36
C SER A 103 -6.51 -2.39 9.05
N THR A 104 -7.57 -1.92 9.71
CA THR A 104 -8.54 -2.78 10.39
C THR A 104 -9.40 -3.61 9.42
N GLU A 105 -9.63 -3.11 8.21
CA GLU A 105 -10.35 -3.82 7.14
C GLU A 105 -9.43 -4.79 6.41
N ALA A 106 -8.27 -4.30 5.93
CA ALA A 106 -7.32 -5.10 5.17
C ALA A 106 -6.75 -6.30 5.96
N PHE A 107 -6.55 -6.14 7.26
CA PHE A 107 -6.05 -7.22 8.10
C PHE A 107 -6.95 -8.45 8.11
N LEU A 108 -8.26 -8.29 7.99
CA LEU A 108 -9.22 -9.40 8.08
C LEU A 108 -9.03 -10.42 6.95
N ASP A 109 -8.70 -9.97 5.76
CA ASP A 109 -8.46 -10.84 4.60
C ASP A 109 -7.21 -11.72 4.81
N GLU A 110 -6.27 -11.28 5.63
CA GLU A 110 -4.99 -11.92 5.85
C GLU A 110 -4.80 -12.46 7.29
N ALA A 111 -5.79 -12.27 8.17
CA ALA A 111 -5.70 -12.51 9.62
C ALA A 111 -5.14 -13.90 9.99
N ALA A 112 -5.53 -14.94 9.26
CA ALA A 112 -5.05 -16.30 9.48
C ALA A 112 -3.52 -16.44 9.31
N SER A 113 -2.91 -15.62 8.46
CA SER A 113 -1.46 -15.62 8.21
C SER A 113 -0.66 -15.11 9.41
N PHE A 114 -1.30 -14.33 10.27
CA PHE A 114 -0.70 -13.72 11.46
C PHE A 114 -0.93 -14.51 12.76
N ASP A 115 -1.67 -15.62 12.71
CA ASP A 115 -2.00 -16.42 13.88
C ASP A 115 -0.76 -16.91 14.67
N ARG A 116 0.34 -17.26 13.95
CA ARG A 116 1.59 -17.68 14.57
C ARG A 116 2.30 -16.52 15.27
N ILE A 117 2.27 -15.33 14.69
CA ILE A 117 2.83 -14.11 15.29
C ILE A 117 2.02 -13.74 16.52
N ARG A 118 0.68 -13.75 16.42
CA ARG A 118 -0.22 -13.44 17.53
C ARG A 118 -0.09 -14.43 18.70
N SER A 119 0.51 -15.61 18.51
CA SER A 119 0.77 -16.49 19.64
C SER A 119 1.67 -15.85 20.69
N GLU A 120 2.66 -15.05 20.28
CA GLU A 120 3.70 -14.48 21.15
C GLU A 120 3.73 -12.94 21.14
N HIS A 121 3.31 -12.28 20.05
CA HIS A 121 3.39 -10.84 19.84
C HIS A 121 1.99 -10.21 19.76
N ASP A 122 1.86 -9.02 20.29
CA ASP A 122 0.71 -8.17 20.05
C ASP A 122 0.66 -7.73 18.56
N ILE A 123 -0.53 -7.56 18.01
CA ILE A 123 -0.72 -6.97 16.69
C ILE A 123 -1.50 -5.67 16.86
N VAL A 124 -0.98 -4.59 16.31
CA VAL A 124 -1.59 -3.27 16.36
C VAL A 124 -1.97 -2.84 14.94
N LEU A 125 -3.23 -2.49 14.78
CA LEU A 125 -3.80 -1.98 13.55
C LEU A 125 -4.11 -0.51 13.78
N VAL A 126 -3.46 0.36 13.02
CA VAL A 126 -3.76 1.79 13.03
C VAL A 126 -4.36 2.13 11.68
N ASP A 127 -5.63 2.50 11.63
CA ASP A 127 -6.16 3.09 10.43
C ASP A 127 -5.39 4.38 10.16
N GLN A 128 -4.71 4.43 9.01
CA GLN A 128 -3.95 5.61 8.66
C GLN A 128 -4.87 6.83 8.61
N ARG A 129 -4.37 8.02 9.01
CA ARG A 129 -5.16 9.25 8.87
C ARG A 129 -5.83 9.36 7.51
N GLY A 130 -7.11 9.65 7.50
CA GLY A 130 -7.92 9.72 6.28
C GLY A 130 -8.53 8.40 5.83
N THR A 131 -8.31 7.28 6.53
CA THR A 131 -8.88 5.97 6.20
C THR A 131 -9.75 5.44 7.34
N GLY A 132 -10.63 4.48 7.05
CA GLY A 132 -11.43 3.78 8.03
C GLY A 132 -12.03 4.69 9.11
N GLY A 133 -11.79 4.35 10.39
CA GLY A 133 -12.20 5.14 11.53
C GLY A 133 -11.35 6.38 11.86
N SER A 134 -10.33 6.69 11.04
CA SER A 134 -9.35 7.74 11.28
C SER A 134 -9.61 9.01 10.48
N ASN A 135 -10.75 9.65 10.71
CA ASN A 135 -11.14 10.89 9.99
C ASN A 135 -11.12 10.70 8.46
N ARG A 136 -11.84 9.69 7.97
CA ARG A 136 -11.88 9.24 6.58
C ARG A 136 -12.06 10.41 5.61
N LEU A 137 -11.17 10.54 4.63
CA LEU A 137 -11.28 11.49 3.54
C LEU A 137 -11.82 10.78 2.29
N ASP A 138 -13.05 11.07 1.98
CA ASP A 138 -13.71 10.48 0.83
C ASP A 138 -14.41 11.50 -0.04
N CYS A 139 -14.54 11.17 -1.33
CA CYS A 139 -15.25 11.97 -2.31
C CYS A 139 -16.23 11.08 -3.06
N PRO A 140 -17.39 11.59 -3.47
CA PRO A 140 -18.22 10.87 -4.42
C PRO A 140 -17.42 10.58 -5.70
N VAL A 141 -17.32 9.32 -6.05
CA VAL A 141 -16.68 8.88 -7.30
C VAL A 141 -17.76 8.84 -8.38
N PRO A 142 -17.53 9.46 -9.54
CA PRO A 142 -18.44 9.28 -10.68
C PRO A 142 -18.55 7.79 -11.03
N PRO A 143 -19.71 7.35 -11.56
CA PRO A 143 -19.83 5.99 -12.06
C PRO A 143 -18.70 5.63 -13.04
N ALA A 144 -18.25 4.39 -13.03
CA ALA A 144 -17.09 3.93 -13.83
C ALA A 144 -17.31 4.08 -15.36
N ASP A 145 -18.54 4.23 -15.81
CA ASP A 145 -18.95 4.46 -17.19
C ASP A 145 -19.16 5.94 -17.55
N ALA A 146 -19.11 6.83 -16.54
CA ALA A 146 -19.15 8.26 -16.79
C ALA A 146 -17.87 8.68 -17.53
N GLN A 147 -18.03 9.40 -18.63
CA GLN A 147 -16.93 10.08 -19.31
C GLN A 147 -17.06 11.59 -19.06
N PRO A 148 -16.76 12.05 -17.82
CA PRO A 148 -16.95 13.44 -17.46
C PRO A 148 -16.02 14.32 -18.28
N SER A 149 -16.53 15.46 -18.73
CA SER A 149 -15.72 16.52 -19.33
C SER A 149 -14.71 17.08 -18.33
N ASP A 150 -13.66 17.73 -18.79
CA ASP A 150 -12.67 18.38 -17.92
C ASP A 150 -13.32 19.43 -16.98
N ALA A 151 -14.43 20.07 -17.41
CA ALA A 151 -15.19 20.99 -16.57
C ALA A 151 -15.93 20.26 -15.43
N GLU A 152 -16.52 19.12 -15.70
CA GLU A 152 -17.20 18.29 -14.68
C GLU A 152 -16.21 17.70 -13.70
N ILE A 153 -15.04 17.22 -14.16
CA ILE A 153 -13.94 16.77 -13.29
C ILE A 153 -13.51 17.91 -12.36
N THR A 154 -13.32 19.10 -12.91
CA THR A 154 -12.92 20.28 -12.12
C THR A 154 -13.98 20.65 -11.08
N ALA A 155 -15.25 20.69 -11.46
CA ALA A 155 -16.34 21.00 -10.54
C ALA A 155 -16.47 19.95 -9.43
N ALA A 156 -16.34 18.66 -9.76
CA ALA A 156 -16.39 17.57 -8.80
C ALA A 156 -15.21 17.64 -7.79
N ALA A 157 -13.99 17.88 -8.26
CA ALA A 157 -12.83 18.04 -7.39
C ALA A 157 -12.98 19.25 -6.45
N GLN A 158 -13.46 20.38 -6.94
CA GLN A 158 -13.70 21.58 -6.12
C GLN A 158 -14.82 21.37 -5.09
N ALA A 159 -15.90 20.67 -5.47
CA ALA A 159 -16.98 20.33 -4.56
C ALA A 159 -16.50 19.37 -3.46
N CYS A 160 -15.71 18.36 -3.84
CA CYS A 160 -15.10 17.45 -2.90
C CYS A 160 -14.21 18.18 -1.88
N LEU A 161 -13.25 18.97 -2.33
CA LEU A 161 -12.32 19.71 -1.46
C LEU A 161 -13.05 20.59 -0.42
N LYS A 162 -14.24 21.11 -0.75
CA LYS A 162 -15.05 21.92 0.17
C LYS A 162 -15.77 21.09 1.25
N GLN A 163 -15.99 19.81 1.01
CA GLN A 163 -16.76 18.92 1.88
C GLN A 163 -15.88 18.02 2.74
N LEU A 164 -14.57 17.96 2.44
CA LEU A 164 -13.66 17.11 3.18
C LEU A 164 -13.69 17.47 4.68
N PRO A 165 -13.72 16.44 5.55
CA PRO A 165 -13.69 16.62 6.98
C PRO A 165 -12.29 17.03 7.48
N GLY A 166 -11.29 17.26 6.63
CA GLY A 166 -9.92 17.62 6.92
C GLY A 166 -9.22 18.39 5.82
N ASP A 167 -8.04 18.94 6.14
CA ASP A 167 -7.18 19.58 5.14
C ASP A 167 -6.30 18.51 4.47
N PRO A 168 -6.52 18.18 3.19
CA PRO A 168 -5.84 17.07 2.50
C PRO A 168 -4.32 17.21 2.47
N ARG A 169 -3.77 18.42 2.69
CA ARG A 169 -2.33 18.67 2.75
C ARG A 169 -1.61 17.94 3.88
N TYR A 170 -2.34 17.54 4.92
CA TYR A 170 -1.78 16.83 6.07
C TYR A 170 -2.02 15.30 6.04
N TYR A 171 -2.64 14.78 4.96
CA TYR A 171 -2.92 13.34 4.81
C TYR A 171 -1.92 12.70 3.85
N THR A 172 -0.66 12.73 4.26
CA THR A 172 0.50 12.21 3.52
C THR A 172 1.22 11.13 4.30
N THR A 173 2.06 10.35 3.63
CA THR A 173 2.89 9.33 4.27
C THR A 173 3.81 9.93 5.33
N THR A 174 4.40 11.10 5.08
CA THR A 174 5.28 11.79 6.03
C THR A 174 4.58 12.04 7.38
N VAL A 175 3.34 12.51 7.35
CA VAL A 175 2.60 12.79 8.57
C VAL A 175 2.05 11.50 9.21
N ALA A 176 1.62 10.53 8.40
CA ALA A 176 1.15 9.23 8.88
C ALA A 176 2.23 8.45 9.64
N VAL A 177 3.48 8.53 9.22
CA VAL A 177 4.63 7.91 9.93
C VAL A 177 4.82 8.51 11.33
N GLN A 178 4.58 9.81 11.51
CA GLN A 178 4.60 10.45 12.81
C GLN A 178 3.44 9.99 13.70
N ASP A 179 2.28 9.71 13.11
CA ASP A 179 1.15 9.13 13.84
C ASP A 179 1.45 7.74 14.36
N LEU A 180 2.02 6.86 13.52
CA LEU A 180 2.40 5.51 13.92
C LEU A 180 3.37 5.52 15.11
N ASP A 181 4.38 6.42 15.09
CA ASP A 181 5.33 6.54 16.20
C ASP A 181 4.67 7.10 17.46
N ALA A 182 3.73 8.04 17.33
CA ALA A 182 2.97 8.56 18.47
C ALA A 182 2.12 7.45 19.11
N VAL A 183 1.45 6.61 18.33
CA VAL A 183 0.69 5.44 18.83
C VAL A 183 1.63 4.44 19.50
N ARG A 184 2.79 4.09 18.87
CA ARG A 184 3.81 3.22 19.47
C ARG A 184 4.22 3.71 20.85
N ALA A 185 4.57 4.99 20.94
CA ALA A 185 5.05 5.60 22.19
C ALA A 185 3.96 5.62 23.26
N ALA A 186 2.70 5.95 22.91
CA ALA A 186 1.57 5.97 23.83
C ALA A 186 1.20 4.56 24.33
N MET A 187 1.36 3.53 23.50
CA MET A 187 1.16 2.13 23.90
C MET A 187 2.33 1.59 24.73
N GLY A 188 3.47 2.29 24.80
CA GLY A 188 4.62 1.94 25.62
C GLY A 188 5.57 0.94 24.97
N TYR A 189 5.50 0.70 23.65
CA TYR A 189 6.45 -0.17 22.95
C TYR A 189 7.77 0.54 22.71
N PRO A 190 8.91 0.04 23.21
CA PRO A 190 10.23 0.64 22.95
C PRO A 190 10.62 0.55 21.48
N SER A 191 10.29 -0.57 20.84
CA SER A 191 10.45 -0.79 19.42
C SER A 191 9.31 -1.66 18.89
N ILE A 192 9.09 -1.62 17.58
CA ILE A 192 8.02 -2.37 16.90
C ILE A 192 8.55 -3.11 15.68
N ASP A 193 7.83 -4.15 15.30
CA ASP A 193 7.94 -4.77 13.99
C ASP A 193 6.92 -4.15 13.06
N LEU A 194 7.26 -4.05 11.79
CA LEU A 194 6.39 -3.51 10.77
C LEU A 194 6.06 -4.59 9.74
N TYR A 195 4.80 -4.74 9.42
CA TYR A 195 4.35 -5.40 8.20
C TYR A 195 3.64 -4.35 7.35
N GLY A 196 4.14 -4.14 6.14
CA GLY A 196 3.48 -3.29 5.16
C GLY A 196 3.15 -4.09 3.90
N ILE A 197 1.95 -3.88 3.35
CA ILE A 197 1.56 -4.43 2.05
C ILE A 197 1.36 -3.32 1.03
N SER A 198 1.86 -3.51 -0.21
CA SER A 198 1.64 -2.57 -1.30
C SER A 198 2.14 -1.15 -0.93
N TYR A 199 1.32 -0.11 -1.05
CA TYR A 199 1.65 1.23 -0.54
C TYR A 199 2.10 1.21 0.93
N GLY A 200 1.57 0.32 1.78
CA GLY A 200 2.00 0.17 3.17
C GLY A 200 3.49 -0.16 3.32
N THR A 201 4.12 -0.75 2.30
CA THR A 201 5.58 -0.98 2.28
C THR A 201 6.36 0.34 2.19
N ARG A 202 5.84 1.33 1.44
CA ARG A 202 6.41 2.69 1.40
C ARG A 202 6.30 3.34 2.78
N VAL A 203 5.14 3.22 3.44
CA VAL A 203 4.96 3.74 4.81
C VAL A 203 5.94 3.09 5.78
N ALA A 204 6.10 1.75 5.72
CA ALA A 204 7.06 1.03 6.55
C ALA A 204 8.52 1.44 6.28
N LEU A 205 8.89 1.66 5.01
CA LEU A 205 10.22 2.17 4.64
C LEU A 205 10.45 3.60 5.14
N GLN A 206 9.46 4.49 5.06
CA GLN A 206 9.57 5.85 5.59
C GLN A 206 9.62 5.83 7.13
N TYR A 207 8.89 4.93 7.80
CA TYR A 207 9.02 4.73 9.24
C TYR A 207 10.42 4.26 9.62
N LEU A 208 10.96 3.26 8.91
CA LEU A 208 12.32 2.76 9.12
C LEU A 208 13.38 3.87 8.97
N ARG A 209 13.19 4.80 8.03
CA ARG A 209 14.05 5.99 7.84
C ARG A 209 13.95 6.95 9.02
N ALA A 210 12.71 7.32 9.39
CA ALA A 210 12.46 8.35 10.39
C ALA A 210 12.74 7.89 11.83
N TYR A 211 12.46 6.60 12.12
CA TYR A 211 12.52 6.01 13.46
C TYR A 211 13.31 4.70 13.50
N PRO A 212 14.60 4.70 13.06
CA PRO A 212 15.39 3.47 13.01
C PRO A 212 15.59 2.82 14.40
N ASP A 213 15.69 3.61 15.46
CA ASP A 213 15.87 3.08 16.83
C ASP A 213 14.60 2.43 17.38
N SER A 214 13.43 2.89 16.93
CA SER A 214 12.14 2.31 17.30
C SER A 214 11.68 1.20 16.36
N THR A 215 12.48 0.83 15.33
CA THR A 215 12.20 -0.27 14.41
C THR A 215 13.03 -1.47 14.77
N ARG A 216 12.41 -2.64 14.99
CA ARG A 216 13.09 -3.92 15.28
C ARG A 216 13.31 -4.74 14.02
N ALA A 217 12.25 -5.04 13.27
CA ALA A 217 12.27 -5.77 12.00
C ALA A 217 11.16 -5.26 11.07
N VAL A 218 11.31 -5.50 9.75
CA VAL A 218 10.35 -5.04 8.74
C VAL A 218 10.03 -6.15 7.75
N VAL A 219 8.74 -6.37 7.49
CA VAL A 219 8.24 -7.21 6.39
C VAL A 219 7.60 -6.29 5.35
N LEU A 220 8.02 -6.45 4.10
CA LEU A 220 7.54 -5.67 2.95
C LEU A 220 6.92 -6.63 1.94
N ASP A 221 5.61 -6.60 1.77
CA ASP A 221 4.87 -7.49 0.86
C ASP A 221 4.31 -6.70 -0.33
N GLY A 222 4.75 -7.02 -1.55
CA GLY A 222 4.41 -6.23 -2.74
C GLY A 222 5.05 -4.83 -2.66
N VAL A 223 6.35 -4.75 -2.85
CA VAL A 223 7.20 -3.62 -2.44
C VAL A 223 7.03 -2.39 -3.32
N VAL A 224 6.77 -1.24 -2.69
CA VAL A 224 6.84 0.10 -3.31
C VAL A 224 8.10 0.81 -2.78
N PRO A 225 9.20 0.86 -3.55
CA PRO A 225 10.41 1.57 -3.15
C PRO A 225 10.14 3.07 -2.93
N ALA A 226 10.95 3.71 -2.08
CA ALA A 226 10.79 5.13 -1.80
C ALA A 226 10.92 6.03 -3.04
N ASP A 227 11.76 5.63 -3.97
CA ASP A 227 12.08 6.36 -5.21
C ASP A 227 11.19 6.00 -6.41
N LEU A 228 10.20 5.11 -6.25
CA LEU A 228 9.20 4.81 -7.27
C LEU A 228 8.12 5.90 -7.28
N ASP A 229 7.60 6.23 -8.46
CA ASP A 229 6.43 7.07 -8.65
C ASP A 229 5.22 6.18 -8.98
N LEU A 230 4.21 6.19 -8.11
CA LEU A 230 2.98 5.42 -8.33
C LEU A 230 2.16 6.05 -9.46
N GLY A 231 2.07 5.37 -10.57
CA GLY A 231 1.28 5.80 -11.73
C GLY A 231 1.89 5.36 -13.06
N PRO A 232 3.08 5.86 -13.48
CA PRO A 232 3.63 5.57 -14.81
C PRO A 232 3.81 4.09 -15.10
N ASP A 233 4.37 3.33 -14.15
CA ASP A 233 4.71 1.92 -14.37
C ASP A 233 3.52 0.96 -14.29
N VAL A 234 2.35 1.42 -13.80
CA VAL A 234 1.16 0.55 -13.59
C VAL A 234 0.76 -0.19 -14.87
N SER A 235 0.70 0.51 -16.01
CA SER A 235 0.29 -0.10 -17.28
C SER A 235 1.33 -1.08 -17.82
N LEU A 236 2.62 -0.79 -17.62
CA LEU A 236 3.72 -1.66 -18.04
C LEU A 236 3.77 -2.94 -17.20
N ASP A 237 3.65 -2.82 -15.89
CA ASP A 237 3.66 -3.95 -14.96
C ASP A 237 2.45 -4.86 -15.16
N ALA A 238 1.27 -4.27 -15.38
CA ALA A 238 0.06 -5.03 -15.70
C ALA A 238 0.18 -5.77 -17.04
N GLN A 239 0.76 -5.15 -18.07
CA GLN A 239 1.04 -5.81 -19.36
C GLN A 239 2.01 -6.97 -19.20
N ARG A 240 3.09 -6.78 -18.42
CA ARG A 240 4.07 -7.84 -18.11
C ARG A 240 3.39 -9.02 -17.42
N ALA A 241 2.59 -8.77 -16.36
CA ALA A 241 1.91 -9.80 -15.60
C ALA A 241 0.93 -10.60 -16.48
N LEU A 242 0.12 -9.91 -17.31
CA LEU A 242 -0.79 -10.57 -18.26
C LEU A 242 -0.02 -11.45 -19.26
N GLY A 243 1.14 -10.99 -19.74
CA GLY A 243 2.02 -11.78 -20.61
C GLY A 243 2.53 -13.06 -19.95
N LEU A 244 2.87 -13.01 -18.66
CA LEU A 244 3.27 -14.19 -17.87
C LEU A 244 2.09 -15.18 -17.71
N ILE A 245 0.88 -14.68 -17.41
CA ILE A 245 -0.34 -15.49 -17.32
C ILE A 245 -0.62 -16.19 -18.64
N PHE A 246 -0.52 -15.51 -19.77
CA PHE A 246 -0.73 -16.10 -21.09
C PHE A 246 0.34 -17.15 -21.43
N THR A 247 1.60 -16.85 -21.16
CA THR A 247 2.71 -17.80 -21.35
C THR A 247 2.50 -19.09 -20.54
N ARG A 248 2.04 -18.94 -19.29
CA ARG A 248 1.75 -20.08 -18.43
C ARG A 248 0.55 -20.89 -18.94
N CYS A 249 -0.49 -20.25 -19.50
CA CYS A 249 -1.59 -20.94 -20.15
C CYS A 249 -1.10 -21.74 -21.38
N GLU A 250 -0.22 -21.18 -22.21
CA GLU A 250 0.37 -21.88 -23.34
C GLU A 250 1.21 -23.11 -22.95
N GLN A 251 1.83 -23.07 -21.78
CA GLN A 251 2.62 -24.17 -21.22
C GLN A 251 1.75 -25.25 -20.56
N ALA A 252 0.57 -24.89 -20.08
CA ALA A 252 -0.39 -25.80 -19.45
C ALA A 252 -1.22 -26.53 -20.53
N VAL A 253 -1.04 -27.85 -20.66
CA VAL A 253 -1.65 -28.66 -21.74
C VAL A 253 -3.15 -28.40 -21.85
N ALA A 254 -3.90 -28.50 -20.75
CA ALA A 254 -5.34 -28.32 -20.74
C ALA A 254 -5.76 -26.90 -21.18
N CYS A 255 -5.06 -25.86 -20.68
CA CYS A 255 -5.34 -24.46 -21.03
C CYS A 255 -5.06 -24.20 -22.51
N LYS A 256 -3.92 -24.65 -23.03
CA LYS A 256 -3.56 -24.50 -24.44
C LYS A 256 -4.55 -25.20 -25.38
N GLN A 257 -5.04 -26.37 -25.00
CA GLN A 257 -6.04 -27.11 -25.80
C GLN A 257 -7.40 -26.42 -25.81
N ALA A 258 -7.79 -25.85 -24.65
CA ALA A 258 -9.07 -25.14 -24.54
C ALA A 258 -9.03 -23.76 -25.21
N PHE A 259 -7.86 -23.06 -25.14
CA PHE A 259 -7.71 -21.67 -25.58
C PHE A 259 -6.44 -21.48 -26.43
N PRO A 260 -6.36 -22.09 -27.64
CA PRO A 260 -5.11 -22.11 -28.43
C PRO A 260 -4.61 -20.75 -28.89
N ASP A 261 -5.50 -19.77 -29.06
CA ASP A 261 -5.21 -18.44 -29.60
C ASP A 261 -5.48 -17.31 -28.60
N LEU A 262 -5.24 -17.55 -27.30
CA LEU A 262 -5.63 -16.67 -26.20
C LEU A 262 -5.18 -15.20 -26.39
N ALA A 263 -3.92 -14.97 -26.73
CA ALA A 263 -3.38 -13.63 -26.94
C ALA A 263 -4.02 -12.92 -28.14
N ALA A 264 -4.26 -13.65 -29.24
CA ALA A 264 -4.94 -13.11 -30.42
C ALA A 264 -6.40 -12.78 -30.12
N ASN A 265 -7.10 -13.65 -29.37
CA ASN A 265 -8.47 -13.45 -28.93
C ASN A 265 -8.59 -12.20 -28.01
N PHE A 266 -7.65 -12.02 -27.10
CA PHE A 266 -7.60 -10.81 -26.25
C PHE A 266 -7.40 -9.54 -27.07
N SER A 267 -6.50 -9.58 -28.05
CA SER A 267 -6.27 -8.44 -28.95
C SER A 267 -7.47 -8.15 -29.86
N ALA A 268 -8.20 -9.17 -30.29
CA ALA A 268 -9.44 -9.01 -31.06
C ALA A 268 -10.54 -8.37 -30.22
N LEU A 269 -10.72 -8.81 -28.97
CA LEU A 269 -11.66 -8.24 -28.02
C LEU A 269 -11.32 -6.75 -27.72
N GLN A 270 -10.05 -6.43 -27.55
CA GLN A 270 -9.59 -5.05 -27.39
C GLN A 270 -10.01 -4.19 -28.59
N LYS A 271 -9.72 -4.66 -29.81
CA LYS A 271 -10.06 -3.94 -31.03
C LYS A 271 -11.57 -3.78 -31.21
N GLU A 272 -12.36 -4.76 -30.85
CA GLU A 272 -13.82 -4.74 -30.92
C GLU A 272 -14.40 -3.69 -29.96
N LEU A 273 -13.95 -3.68 -28.70
CA LEU A 273 -14.50 -2.81 -27.67
C LEU A 273 -13.89 -1.39 -27.64
N THR A 274 -12.77 -1.15 -28.34
CA THR A 274 -12.16 0.19 -28.42
C THR A 274 -13.07 1.12 -29.21
N GLY A 275 -13.63 2.14 -28.55
CA GLY A 275 -14.58 3.09 -29.14
C GLY A 275 -15.98 2.54 -29.39
N HIS A 276 -16.28 1.29 -29.01
CA HIS A 276 -17.59 0.67 -29.12
C HIS A 276 -17.96 0.01 -27.79
N ALA A 277 -19.14 0.33 -27.26
CA ALA A 277 -19.67 -0.30 -26.07
C ALA A 277 -20.71 -1.35 -26.45
N VAL A 278 -20.71 -2.47 -25.73
CA VAL A 278 -21.72 -3.54 -25.88
C VAL A 278 -22.66 -3.51 -24.69
N SER A 279 -23.98 -3.43 -24.95
CA SER A 279 -25.00 -3.47 -23.90
C SER A 279 -25.15 -4.91 -23.39
N VAL A 280 -24.94 -5.11 -22.10
CA VAL A 280 -25.09 -6.41 -21.43
C VAL A 280 -26.20 -6.32 -20.39
N SER A 281 -27.23 -7.16 -20.57
CA SER A 281 -28.30 -7.31 -19.57
C SER A 281 -27.92 -8.39 -18.57
N LEU A 282 -27.92 -8.04 -17.28
CA LEU A 282 -27.50 -8.95 -16.22
C LEU A 282 -28.33 -8.73 -14.94
N ARG A 283 -28.12 -9.60 -13.98
CA ARG A 283 -28.49 -9.33 -12.59
C ARG A 283 -27.28 -8.81 -11.85
N ASP A 284 -27.48 -7.73 -11.11
CA ASP A 284 -26.42 -7.19 -10.26
C ASP A 284 -25.89 -8.29 -9.34
N PRO A 285 -24.56 -8.53 -9.30
CA PRO A 285 -23.99 -9.68 -8.59
C PRO A 285 -24.14 -9.59 -7.06
N LEU A 286 -24.35 -8.40 -6.50
CA LEU A 286 -24.50 -8.19 -5.06
C LEU A 286 -25.98 -8.17 -4.64
N THR A 287 -26.83 -7.46 -5.38
CA THR A 287 -28.23 -7.23 -5.01
C THR A 287 -29.22 -8.15 -5.74
N GLY A 288 -28.83 -8.79 -6.84
CA GLY A 288 -29.69 -9.60 -7.69
C GLY A 288 -30.69 -8.78 -8.53
N ALA A 289 -30.68 -7.46 -8.46
CA ALA A 289 -31.58 -6.58 -9.23
C ALA A 289 -31.29 -6.63 -10.74
N PRO A 290 -32.30 -6.51 -11.62
CA PRO A 290 -32.06 -6.37 -13.06
C PRO A 290 -31.27 -5.10 -13.36
N ARG A 291 -30.23 -5.24 -14.19
CA ARG A 291 -29.33 -4.14 -14.57
C ARG A 291 -28.94 -4.26 -16.05
N VAL A 292 -28.76 -3.14 -16.72
CA VAL A 292 -28.19 -3.09 -18.09
C VAL A 292 -26.94 -2.22 -18.02
N GLU A 293 -25.81 -2.79 -18.44
CA GLU A 293 -24.52 -2.14 -18.38
C GLU A 293 -23.87 -2.03 -19.76
N GLN A 294 -23.04 -1.02 -19.92
CA GLN A 294 -22.20 -0.85 -21.10
C GLN A 294 -20.83 -1.47 -20.85
N LEU A 295 -20.50 -2.54 -21.57
CA LEU A 295 -19.17 -3.11 -21.56
C LEU A 295 -18.28 -2.32 -22.50
N THR A 296 -17.32 -1.60 -21.94
CA THR A 296 -16.29 -0.86 -22.67
C THR A 296 -14.93 -1.53 -22.50
N TRP A 297 -13.97 -1.16 -23.36
CA TRP A 297 -12.62 -1.67 -23.21
C TRP A 297 -12.00 -1.31 -21.85
N GLU A 298 -12.24 -0.11 -21.35
CA GLU A 298 -11.72 0.36 -20.06
C GLU A 298 -12.21 -0.50 -18.90
N LYS A 299 -13.49 -0.91 -18.91
CA LYS A 299 -14.03 -1.84 -17.91
C LYS A 299 -13.35 -3.21 -17.99
N VAL A 300 -13.17 -3.75 -19.18
CA VAL A 300 -12.46 -5.03 -19.40
C VAL A 300 -11.01 -4.93 -18.94
N ALA A 301 -10.30 -3.90 -19.36
CA ALA A 301 -8.89 -3.69 -19.00
C ALA A 301 -8.70 -3.58 -17.48
N THR A 302 -9.59 -2.84 -16.81
CA THR A 302 -9.59 -2.72 -15.34
C THR A 302 -9.86 -4.07 -14.68
N ALA A 303 -10.87 -4.81 -15.14
CA ALA A 303 -11.19 -6.14 -14.60
C ALA A 303 -10.03 -7.12 -14.78
N VAL A 304 -9.42 -7.17 -15.96
CA VAL A 304 -8.26 -8.04 -16.24
C VAL A 304 -7.10 -7.70 -15.31
N ARG A 305 -6.81 -6.41 -15.08
CA ARG A 305 -5.79 -5.99 -14.13
C ARG A 305 -6.10 -6.45 -12.72
N LEU A 306 -7.32 -6.20 -12.22
CA LEU A 306 -7.72 -6.57 -10.87
C LEU A 306 -7.73 -8.09 -10.65
N MET A 307 -8.20 -8.86 -11.64
CA MET A 307 -8.14 -10.32 -11.60
C MET A 307 -6.71 -10.86 -11.56
N SER A 308 -5.74 -10.13 -12.11
CA SER A 308 -4.33 -10.53 -12.10
C SER A 308 -3.67 -10.38 -10.72
N TYR A 309 -4.34 -9.74 -9.74
CA TYR A 309 -3.82 -9.60 -8.38
C TYR A 309 -3.72 -10.93 -7.62
N GLN A 310 -4.58 -11.90 -7.93
CA GLN A 310 -4.60 -13.20 -7.26
C GLN A 310 -4.52 -14.34 -8.27
N SER A 311 -3.73 -15.38 -7.98
CA SER A 311 -3.56 -16.51 -8.89
C SER A 311 -4.89 -17.23 -9.17
N GLU A 312 -5.82 -17.23 -8.22
CA GLU A 312 -7.14 -17.84 -8.29
C GLU A 312 -8.03 -17.13 -9.32
N THR A 313 -8.06 -15.80 -9.29
CA THR A 313 -8.84 -15.00 -10.24
C THR A 313 -8.16 -14.88 -11.59
N ALA A 314 -6.83 -14.82 -11.63
CA ALA A 314 -6.05 -14.88 -12.86
C ALA A 314 -6.28 -16.18 -13.64
N ALA A 315 -6.53 -17.30 -12.93
CA ALA A 315 -6.82 -18.58 -13.53
C ALA A 315 -8.14 -18.62 -14.34
N LEU A 316 -9.06 -17.68 -14.11
CA LEU A 316 -10.31 -17.54 -14.86
C LEU A 316 -10.14 -16.72 -16.15
N LEU A 317 -9.09 -15.91 -16.27
CA LEU A 317 -8.91 -14.98 -17.39
C LEU A 317 -8.97 -15.65 -18.76
N PRO A 318 -8.29 -16.80 -19.02
CA PRO A 318 -8.37 -17.45 -20.32
C PRO A 318 -9.79 -17.84 -20.73
N LEU A 319 -10.58 -18.36 -19.79
CA LEU A 319 -11.96 -18.74 -20.01
C LEU A 319 -12.85 -17.52 -20.33
N LEU A 320 -12.77 -16.47 -19.53
CA LEU A 320 -13.59 -15.26 -19.70
C LEU A 320 -13.25 -14.52 -21.01
N ILE A 321 -11.97 -14.45 -21.36
CA ILE A 321 -11.52 -13.88 -22.64
C ILE A 321 -12.06 -14.69 -23.81
N HIS A 322 -11.99 -16.02 -23.75
CA HIS A 322 -12.49 -16.90 -24.79
C HIS A 322 -14.03 -16.78 -24.96
N GLN A 323 -14.78 -16.76 -23.85
CA GLN A 323 -16.23 -16.55 -23.88
C GLN A 323 -16.60 -15.24 -24.58
N ALA A 324 -15.94 -14.13 -24.19
CA ALA A 324 -16.23 -12.83 -24.76
C ALA A 324 -15.77 -12.70 -26.23
N ALA A 325 -14.52 -13.09 -26.54
CA ALA A 325 -13.92 -12.86 -27.85
C ALA A 325 -14.39 -13.86 -28.94
N VAL A 326 -14.71 -15.10 -28.58
CA VAL A 326 -15.01 -16.16 -29.55
C VAL A 326 -16.48 -16.52 -29.57
N GLN A 327 -17.13 -16.55 -28.40
CA GLN A 327 -18.52 -16.93 -28.28
C GLN A 327 -19.46 -15.72 -28.21
N HIS A 328 -18.90 -14.50 -28.10
CA HIS A 328 -19.65 -13.25 -27.91
C HIS A 328 -20.58 -13.30 -26.67
N ASP A 329 -20.23 -14.12 -25.68
CA ASP A 329 -20.86 -14.13 -24.37
C ASP A 329 -20.10 -13.22 -23.42
N TYR A 330 -20.56 -11.97 -23.30
CA TYR A 330 -19.95 -10.94 -22.48
C TYR A 330 -20.43 -10.95 -21.02
N LEU A 331 -21.48 -11.71 -20.72
CA LEU A 331 -22.12 -11.71 -19.40
C LEU A 331 -21.16 -12.12 -18.27
N PRO A 332 -20.37 -13.21 -18.37
CA PRO A 332 -19.44 -13.58 -17.31
C PRO A 332 -18.36 -12.54 -17.04
N LEU A 333 -17.81 -11.96 -18.13
CA LEU A 333 -16.77 -10.94 -18.02
C LEU A 333 -17.32 -9.65 -17.39
N MET A 334 -18.54 -9.19 -17.81
CA MET A 334 -19.18 -8.01 -17.23
C MET A 334 -19.52 -8.20 -15.76
N SER A 335 -20.11 -9.35 -15.40
CA SER A 335 -20.45 -9.65 -14.00
C SER A 335 -19.21 -9.63 -13.10
N THR A 336 -18.10 -10.19 -13.59
CA THR A 336 -16.82 -10.18 -12.89
C THR A 336 -16.24 -8.77 -12.79
N ALA A 337 -16.31 -7.97 -13.86
CA ALA A 337 -15.83 -6.60 -13.87
C ALA A 337 -16.55 -5.75 -12.81
N LEU A 338 -17.88 -5.84 -12.74
CA LEU A 338 -18.67 -5.13 -11.74
C LEU A 338 -18.29 -5.52 -10.32
N LEU A 339 -18.21 -6.83 -10.05
CA LEU A 339 -17.87 -7.32 -8.72
C LEU A 339 -16.53 -6.74 -8.21
N PHE A 340 -15.49 -6.74 -9.04
CA PHE A 340 -14.18 -6.23 -8.63
C PHE A 340 -14.13 -4.71 -8.55
N THR A 341 -14.82 -3.98 -9.44
CA THR A 341 -14.79 -2.51 -9.43
C THR A 341 -15.59 -1.94 -8.27
N ASP A 342 -16.76 -2.51 -7.96
CA ASP A 342 -17.61 -2.05 -6.86
C ASP A 342 -16.94 -2.31 -5.50
N GLN A 343 -16.38 -3.50 -5.27
CA GLN A 343 -15.62 -3.80 -4.04
C GLN A 343 -14.42 -2.88 -3.85
N LEU A 344 -13.69 -2.58 -4.93
CA LEU A 344 -12.52 -1.69 -4.85
C LEU A 344 -12.92 -0.27 -4.44
N GLN A 345 -14.02 0.26 -4.99
CA GLN A 345 -14.49 1.61 -4.66
C GLN A 345 -14.89 1.75 -3.20
N GLU A 346 -15.52 0.75 -2.61
CA GLU A 346 -15.97 0.77 -1.21
C GLU A 346 -14.81 0.68 -0.21
N SER A 347 -13.76 -0.07 -0.54
CA SER A 347 -12.65 -0.35 0.39
C SER A 347 -11.60 0.76 0.49
N PHE A 348 -11.64 1.79 -0.41
CA PHE A 348 -10.62 2.84 -0.42
C PHE A 348 -11.19 4.22 -0.11
N ALA A 349 -10.52 4.96 0.77
CA ALA A 349 -10.74 6.39 0.99
C ALA A 349 -10.12 7.19 -0.17
N GLN A 350 -10.92 7.50 -1.18
CA GLN A 350 -10.45 8.01 -2.47
C GLN A 350 -9.70 9.35 -2.33
N ALA A 351 -10.24 10.30 -1.56
CA ALA A 351 -9.61 11.60 -1.39
C ALA A 351 -8.28 11.52 -0.63
N MET A 352 -8.16 10.57 0.31
CA MET A 352 -6.88 10.29 0.97
C MET A 352 -5.86 9.74 -0.04
N GLY A 353 -6.24 8.77 -0.87
CA GLY A 353 -5.37 8.23 -1.91
C GLY A 353 -4.89 9.31 -2.88
N VAL A 354 -5.79 10.17 -3.35
CA VAL A 354 -5.47 11.32 -4.20
C VAL A 354 -4.48 12.28 -3.51
N SER A 355 -4.67 12.55 -2.19
CA SER A 355 -3.77 13.43 -1.44
C SER A 355 -2.34 12.90 -1.41
N VAL A 356 -2.17 11.59 -1.21
CA VAL A 356 -0.86 10.92 -1.25
C VAL A 356 -0.25 11.02 -2.64
N VAL A 357 -0.94 10.51 -3.66
CA VAL A 357 -0.39 10.43 -5.03
C VAL A 357 -0.08 11.81 -5.60
N CYS A 358 -0.95 12.80 -5.36
CA CYS A 358 -0.73 14.16 -5.86
C CYS A 358 0.38 14.91 -5.14
N THR A 359 0.76 14.47 -3.92
CA THR A 359 1.87 15.05 -3.18
C THR A 359 3.18 14.32 -3.48
N GLU A 360 3.16 13.00 -3.45
CA GLU A 360 4.35 12.16 -3.35
C GLU A 360 4.80 11.57 -4.69
N ASP A 361 3.93 11.53 -5.70
CA ASP A 361 4.21 10.85 -6.98
C ASP A 361 4.03 11.77 -8.19
N ALA A 362 2.87 12.35 -8.39
CA ALA A 362 2.56 13.14 -9.58
C ALA A 362 3.53 14.30 -9.87
N PRO A 363 4.14 14.99 -8.87
CA PRO A 363 5.14 16.02 -9.12
C PRO A 363 6.42 15.52 -9.80
N PHE A 364 6.66 14.21 -9.80
CA PHE A 364 7.86 13.56 -10.30
C PHE A 364 7.61 12.79 -11.61
N PHE A 365 6.38 12.79 -12.13
CA PHE A 365 6.08 12.13 -13.40
C PHE A 365 6.86 12.75 -14.53
N SER A 366 7.43 11.88 -15.37
CA SER A 366 8.20 12.29 -16.53
C SER A 366 7.29 12.53 -17.75
N ASP A 367 7.55 13.61 -18.48
CA ASP A 367 6.94 13.88 -19.79
C ASP A 367 7.66 13.13 -20.94
N ASP A 368 8.39 12.05 -20.65
CA ASP A 368 9.15 11.28 -21.63
C ASP A 368 8.24 10.70 -22.72
N LEU A 369 8.45 11.13 -23.96
CA LEU A 369 7.73 10.64 -25.15
C LEU A 369 7.97 9.15 -25.42
N ALA A 370 9.08 8.58 -24.98
CA ALA A 370 9.34 7.14 -25.09
C ALA A 370 8.43 6.36 -24.15
N LEU A 371 8.33 6.80 -22.91
CA LEU A 371 7.38 6.23 -21.94
C LEU A 371 5.94 6.32 -22.44
N GLN A 372 5.52 7.48 -22.93
CA GLN A 372 4.17 7.68 -23.46
C GLN A 372 3.85 6.74 -24.65
N ARG A 373 4.84 6.42 -25.49
CA ARG A 373 4.67 5.43 -26.55
C ARG A 373 4.51 4.01 -25.98
N GLN A 374 5.38 3.63 -25.04
CA GLN A 374 5.29 2.33 -24.38
C GLN A 374 3.93 2.11 -23.70
N LEU A 375 3.41 3.13 -23.03
CA LEU A 375 2.09 3.05 -22.37
C LEU A 375 0.97 2.79 -23.39
N ARG A 376 1.01 3.45 -24.56
CA ARG A 376 0.00 3.23 -25.61
C ARG A 376 -0.01 1.81 -26.18
N ASP A 377 1.11 1.11 -26.09
CA ASP A 377 1.24 -0.27 -26.55
C ASP A 377 0.77 -1.30 -25.52
N THR A 378 0.38 -0.86 -24.31
CA THR A 378 -0.21 -1.73 -23.29
C THR A 378 -1.73 -1.83 -23.40
N TYR A 379 -2.31 -2.87 -22.82
CA TYR A 379 -3.77 -3.03 -22.83
C TYR A 379 -4.51 -1.99 -21.97
N LEU A 380 -3.86 -1.40 -20.96
CA LEU A 380 -4.41 -0.30 -20.13
C LEU A 380 -4.24 1.07 -20.82
N GLY A 381 -3.28 1.20 -21.73
CA GLY A 381 -2.97 2.48 -22.33
C GLY A 381 -2.45 3.52 -21.33
N PRO A 382 -2.48 4.81 -21.69
CA PRO A 382 -2.07 5.91 -20.82
C PRO A 382 -3.16 6.40 -19.86
N SER A 383 -4.38 5.86 -19.89
CA SER A 383 -5.56 6.40 -19.23
C SER A 383 -5.39 6.58 -17.72
N THR A 384 -4.71 5.65 -17.05
CA THR A 384 -4.42 5.73 -15.61
C THR A 384 -3.53 6.94 -15.30
N LEU A 385 -2.44 7.11 -16.03
CA LEU A 385 -1.51 8.23 -15.85
C LEU A 385 -2.18 9.57 -16.17
N ASP A 386 -2.97 9.63 -17.24
CA ASP A 386 -3.70 10.83 -17.65
C ASP A 386 -4.73 11.24 -16.58
N SER A 387 -5.46 10.28 -16.01
CA SER A 387 -6.44 10.53 -14.96
C SER A 387 -5.78 11.08 -13.69
N ILE A 388 -4.67 10.46 -13.24
CA ILE A 388 -3.91 10.95 -12.08
C ILE A 388 -3.40 12.37 -12.36
N THR A 389 -2.81 12.61 -13.52
CA THR A 389 -2.25 13.91 -13.90
C THR A 389 -3.33 15.01 -13.90
N LYS A 390 -4.51 14.73 -14.44
CA LYS A 390 -5.64 15.66 -14.44
C LYS A 390 -6.13 15.96 -13.04
N SER A 391 -6.34 14.95 -12.22
CA SER A 391 -6.80 15.10 -10.83
C SER A 391 -5.79 15.91 -10.00
N CYS A 392 -4.50 15.64 -10.14
CA CYS A 392 -3.45 16.29 -9.36
C CYS A 392 -3.17 17.75 -9.74
N ARG A 393 -3.64 18.23 -10.90
CA ARG A 393 -3.61 19.67 -11.23
C ARG A 393 -4.53 20.49 -10.34
N LEU A 394 -5.57 19.89 -9.80
CA LEU A 394 -6.60 20.54 -9.00
C LEU A 394 -6.42 20.28 -7.50
N TRP A 395 -5.69 19.24 -7.13
CA TRP A 395 -5.53 18.80 -5.75
C TRP A 395 -4.36 19.55 -5.07
N PRO A 396 -4.54 20.04 -3.83
CA PRO A 396 -3.45 20.73 -3.13
C PRO A 396 -2.35 19.75 -2.75
N ARG A 397 -1.10 20.15 -2.96
CA ARG A 397 0.07 19.39 -2.50
C ARG A 397 0.25 19.52 -1.00
N GLY A 398 0.56 18.42 -0.35
CA GLY A 398 0.71 18.32 1.08
C GLY A 398 2.15 18.37 1.58
N VAL A 399 2.31 18.04 2.86
CA VAL A 399 3.59 17.94 3.54
C VAL A 399 4.34 16.69 3.08
N MET A 400 5.59 16.85 2.67
CA MET A 400 6.46 15.75 2.27
C MET A 400 7.88 15.98 2.78
N ASP A 401 8.49 14.94 3.37
CA ASP A 401 9.88 14.98 3.80
C ASP A 401 10.81 15.27 2.59
N PRO A 402 11.80 16.17 2.69
CA PRO A 402 12.74 16.47 1.61
C PRO A 402 13.51 15.25 1.08
N ASP A 403 13.71 14.24 1.93
CA ASP A 403 14.41 13.01 1.60
C ASP A 403 13.47 11.87 1.18
N PHE A 404 12.17 12.13 1.08
CA PHE A 404 11.13 11.14 0.83
C PHE A 404 11.45 10.20 -0.34
N LYS A 405 11.90 10.76 -1.48
CA LYS A 405 12.24 10.00 -2.69
C LYS A 405 13.65 9.39 -2.68
N LYS A 406 14.47 9.62 -1.66
CA LYS A 406 15.77 8.96 -1.57
C LYS A 406 15.62 7.49 -1.18
N PRO A 407 16.45 6.57 -1.69
CA PRO A 407 16.46 5.18 -1.23
C PRO A 407 16.68 5.09 0.28
N VAL A 408 15.98 4.17 0.95
CA VAL A 408 16.13 3.97 2.40
C VAL A 408 17.33 3.09 2.68
N VAL A 409 18.30 3.61 3.44
CA VAL A 409 19.52 2.89 3.84
C VAL A 409 19.32 2.35 5.24
N SER A 410 19.44 1.03 5.45
CA SER A 410 19.27 0.42 6.76
C SER A 410 20.04 -0.90 6.90
N ALA A 411 20.48 -1.16 8.14
CA ALA A 411 21.02 -2.46 8.58
C ALA A 411 20.00 -3.27 9.43
N LYS A 412 18.80 -2.77 9.63
CA LYS A 412 17.74 -3.51 10.32
C LYS A 412 17.32 -4.72 9.47
N PRO A 413 16.87 -5.81 10.10
CA PRO A 413 16.39 -6.99 9.37
C PRO A 413 15.16 -6.64 8.53
N VAL A 414 15.18 -6.99 7.24
CA VAL A 414 14.06 -6.76 6.31
C VAL A 414 13.78 -8.05 5.53
N LEU A 415 12.54 -8.51 5.58
CA LEU A 415 12.00 -9.56 4.74
C LEU A 415 11.16 -8.94 3.61
N LEU A 416 11.54 -9.19 2.35
CA LEU A 416 10.82 -8.71 1.19
C LEU A 416 10.09 -9.89 0.52
N LEU A 417 8.79 -9.73 0.29
CA LEU A 417 7.92 -10.70 -0.35
C LEU A 417 7.42 -10.15 -1.68
N SER A 418 7.42 -10.97 -2.72
CA SER A 418 6.92 -10.60 -4.05
C SER A 418 6.25 -11.78 -4.73
N GLY A 419 5.23 -11.53 -5.51
CA GLY A 419 4.70 -12.49 -6.48
C GLY A 419 5.36 -12.32 -7.85
N GLU A 420 5.64 -13.42 -8.53
CA GLU A 420 6.25 -13.39 -9.87
C GLU A 420 5.37 -12.66 -10.88
N ASP A 421 4.05 -12.88 -10.81
CA ASP A 421 3.03 -12.31 -11.71
C ASP A 421 2.39 -11.03 -11.16
N ASP A 422 2.97 -10.39 -10.13
CA ASP A 422 2.40 -9.19 -9.53
C ASP A 422 2.22 -8.08 -10.58
N PRO A 423 0.98 -7.60 -10.82
CA PRO A 423 0.66 -6.64 -11.89
C PRO A 423 0.89 -5.18 -11.48
N ILE A 424 1.37 -4.91 -10.26
CA ILE A 424 1.51 -3.55 -9.72
C ILE A 424 2.84 -3.32 -8.99
N THR A 425 3.32 -4.32 -8.26
CA THR A 425 4.58 -4.24 -7.51
C THR A 425 5.45 -5.46 -7.80
N PRO A 426 5.97 -5.58 -9.03
CA PRO A 426 6.74 -6.75 -9.46
C PRO A 426 8.01 -6.96 -8.63
N PRO A 427 8.64 -8.15 -8.71
CA PRO A 427 9.88 -8.46 -7.99
C PRO A 427 11.00 -7.44 -8.21
N ALA A 428 11.06 -6.79 -9.37
CA ALA A 428 12.02 -5.74 -9.68
C ALA A 428 11.97 -4.56 -8.70
N ASN A 429 10.79 -4.24 -8.17
CA ASN A 429 10.60 -3.20 -7.17
C ASN A 429 11.23 -3.59 -5.83
N ALA A 430 11.04 -4.85 -5.41
CA ALA A 430 11.69 -5.38 -4.21
C ALA A 430 13.23 -5.39 -4.36
N GLU A 431 13.75 -5.76 -5.54
CA GLU A 431 15.17 -5.71 -5.84
C GLU A 431 15.72 -4.28 -5.77
N ARG A 432 14.95 -3.31 -6.28
CA ARG A 432 15.30 -1.87 -6.22
C ARG A 432 15.42 -1.40 -4.76
N ALA A 433 14.43 -1.68 -3.92
CA ALA A 433 14.47 -1.35 -2.49
C ALA A 433 15.60 -2.07 -1.76
N ALA A 434 15.86 -3.33 -2.11
CA ALA A 434 16.86 -4.17 -1.49
C ALA A 434 18.30 -3.68 -1.66
N ARG A 435 18.61 -2.86 -2.66
CA ARG A 435 19.99 -2.40 -2.96
C ARG A 435 20.63 -1.66 -1.79
N THR A 436 19.86 -1.00 -0.98
CA THR A 436 20.32 -0.17 0.15
C THR A 436 20.00 -0.76 1.52
N LEU A 437 19.40 -1.94 1.57
CA LEU A 437 19.10 -2.69 2.79
C LEU A 437 20.16 -3.78 3.00
N SER A 438 21.10 -3.58 3.92
CA SER A 438 22.27 -4.48 4.07
C SER A 438 21.93 -5.83 4.75
N ASN A 439 20.86 -5.90 5.55
CA ASN A 439 20.41 -7.10 6.27
C ASN A 439 19.02 -7.52 5.78
N ARG A 440 18.95 -8.15 4.61
CA ARG A 440 17.72 -8.47 3.92
C ARG A 440 17.62 -9.90 3.43
N LEU A 441 16.39 -10.36 3.24
CA LEU A 441 16.04 -11.59 2.54
C LEU A 441 14.87 -11.29 1.58
N SER A 442 15.03 -11.59 0.31
CA SER A 442 13.97 -11.44 -0.70
C SER A 442 13.44 -12.82 -1.10
N LEU A 443 12.14 -12.98 -1.10
CA LEU A 443 11.41 -14.18 -1.51
C LEU A 443 10.47 -13.83 -2.66
N VAL A 444 10.50 -14.62 -3.74
CA VAL A 444 9.58 -14.51 -4.86
C VAL A 444 8.73 -15.78 -4.91
N ALA A 445 7.41 -15.62 -4.82
CA ALA A 445 6.46 -16.73 -4.91
C ALA A 445 6.12 -16.99 -6.40
N PRO A 446 6.46 -18.18 -6.95
CA PRO A 446 6.26 -18.48 -8.36
C PRO A 446 4.78 -18.42 -8.78
N GLY A 447 4.50 -17.74 -9.88
CA GLY A 447 3.16 -17.62 -10.47
C GLY A 447 2.10 -16.98 -9.55
N GLN A 448 2.51 -16.30 -8.47
CA GLN A 448 1.61 -15.58 -7.57
C GLN A 448 1.53 -14.11 -7.97
N GLY A 449 0.40 -13.46 -7.68
CA GLY A 449 0.16 -12.06 -7.92
C GLY A 449 0.55 -11.17 -6.73
N HIS A 450 -0.32 -10.23 -6.38
CA HIS A 450 -0.10 -9.18 -5.39
C HIS A 450 -0.49 -9.62 -3.98
N GLY A 451 0.40 -9.40 -2.99
CA GLY A 451 0.20 -9.85 -1.61
C GLY A 451 0.50 -11.35 -1.46
N ASN A 452 1.52 -11.69 -0.67
CA ASN A 452 2.04 -13.06 -0.63
C ASN A 452 2.11 -13.66 0.77
N VAL A 453 1.74 -12.89 1.80
CA VAL A 453 1.83 -13.32 3.20
C VAL A 453 1.08 -14.63 3.49
N PHE A 454 -0.02 -14.91 2.77
CA PHE A 454 -0.85 -16.10 2.95
C PHE A 454 -0.47 -17.28 2.04
N ARG A 455 0.58 -17.16 1.22
CA ARG A 455 0.96 -18.18 0.23
C ARG A 455 1.81 -19.28 0.86
N GLY A 456 1.33 -20.51 0.77
CA GLY A 456 2.07 -21.72 1.15
C GLY A 456 2.71 -21.65 2.53
N CYS A 457 4.06 -21.66 2.59
CA CYS A 457 4.82 -21.64 3.83
C CYS A 457 5.25 -20.23 4.29
N ILE A 458 4.92 -19.19 3.55
CA ILE A 458 5.32 -17.80 3.87
C ILE A 458 4.86 -17.35 5.27
N PRO A 459 3.63 -17.67 5.76
CA PRO A 459 3.23 -17.32 7.13
C PRO A 459 4.16 -17.88 8.20
N ARG A 460 4.68 -19.09 7.99
CA ARG A 460 5.65 -19.72 8.91
C ARG A 460 6.99 -19.01 8.87
N ILE A 461 7.50 -18.69 7.68
CA ILE A 461 8.77 -17.98 7.50
C ILE A 461 8.69 -16.59 8.13
N MET A 462 7.59 -15.87 7.90
CA MET A 462 7.35 -14.54 8.47
C MET A 462 7.32 -14.60 10.02
N ALA A 463 6.62 -15.57 10.61
CA ALA A 463 6.59 -15.73 12.05
C ALA A 463 8.00 -16.01 12.64
N GLN A 464 8.77 -16.89 12.01
CA GLN A 464 10.17 -17.15 12.43
C GLN A 464 11.06 -15.91 12.29
N PHE A 465 10.86 -15.12 11.23
CA PHE A 465 11.56 -13.86 11.02
C PHE A 465 11.24 -12.84 12.11
N ILE A 466 9.97 -12.65 12.44
CA ILE A 466 9.53 -11.73 13.50
C ILE A 466 10.05 -12.20 14.85
N ASP A 467 9.94 -13.48 15.20
CA ASP A 467 10.45 -14.02 16.46
C ASP A 467 11.94 -13.74 16.65
N ALA A 468 12.75 -14.02 15.63
CA ALA A 468 14.19 -13.91 15.68
C ALA A 468 14.71 -12.49 15.42
N ALA A 469 13.92 -11.61 14.79
CA ALA A 469 14.37 -10.36 14.17
C ALA A 469 15.66 -10.54 13.35
N ALA A 470 15.71 -11.60 12.55
CA ALA A 470 16.90 -11.99 11.79
C ALA A 470 16.52 -12.71 10.50
N VAL A 471 17.26 -12.41 9.43
CA VAL A 471 17.10 -13.09 8.12
C VAL A 471 17.92 -14.37 8.03
N LYS A 472 18.96 -14.51 8.87
CA LYS A 472 19.85 -15.68 8.87
C LYS A 472 19.18 -16.85 9.56
N GLY A 473 19.28 -18.04 8.94
CA GLY A 473 18.79 -19.31 9.52
C GLY A 473 17.33 -19.64 9.17
N LEU A 474 16.65 -18.80 8.38
CA LEU A 474 15.30 -19.09 7.89
C LEU A 474 15.36 -20.17 6.79
N ASP A 475 14.57 -21.23 6.96
CA ASP A 475 14.37 -22.21 5.89
C ASP A 475 13.29 -21.74 4.93
N THR A 476 13.73 -21.34 3.75
CA THR A 476 12.88 -20.83 2.66
C THR A 476 12.72 -21.82 1.51
N SER A 477 13.23 -23.04 1.64
CA SER A 477 13.25 -24.05 0.59
C SER A 477 11.87 -24.38 0.02
N CYS A 478 10.82 -24.26 0.83
CA CYS A 478 9.44 -24.50 0.46
C CYS A 478 8.82 -23.45 -0.48
N VAL A 479 9.42 -22.25 -0.61
CA VAL A 479 8.85 -21.18 -1.44
C VAL A 479 8.84 -21.57 -2.92
N LYS A 480 9.87 -22.28 -3.38
CA LYS A 480 9.95 -22.79 -4.77
C LYS A 480 8.84 -23.81 -5.13
N ASP A 481 8.20 -24.40 -4.11
CA ASP A 481 7.15 -25.41 -4.28
C ASP A 481 5.75 -24.76 -4.31
N ILE A 482 5.63 -23.45 -4.07
CA ILE A 482 4.40 -22.69 -4.25
C ILE A 482 4.04 -22.72 -5.74
N LYS A 483 2.78 -23.04 -6.02
CA LYS A 483 2.27 -23.11 -7.40
C LYS A 483 1.08 -22.18 -7.56
N PRO A 484 0.92 -21.55 -8.74
CA PRO A 484 -0.29 -20.79 -9.06
C PRO A 484 -1.49 -21.73 -9.14
N PHE A 485 -2.68 -21.14 -9.02
CA PHE A 485 -3.92 -21.90 -9.21
C PHE A 485 -4.02 -22.42 -10.65
N PRO A 486 -4.46 -23.67 -10.88
CA PRO A 486 -4.60 -24.24 -12.22
C PRO A 486 -5.71 -23.50 -13.00
N PHE A 487 -5.51 -23.31 -14.32
CA PHE A 487 -6.45 -22.59 -15.16
C PHE A 487 -7.80 -23.30 -15.27
N PHE A 488 -8.87 -22.53 -15.17
CA PHE A 488 -10.21 -22.99 -15.46
C PHE A 488 -10.40 -23.17 -16.96
N VAL A 489 -10.76 -24.36 -17.39
CA VAL A 489 -11.10 -24.68 -18.79
C VAL A 489 -12.61 -24.71 -19.05
N SER A 490 -13.39 -24.64 -17.97
CA SER A 490 -14.84 -24.48 -17.98
C SER A 490 -15.29 -23.85 -16.66
N PHE A 491 -16.55 -23.44 -16.55
CA PHE A 491 -17.13 -22.97 -15.29
C PHE A 491 -17.29 -24.07 -14.23
N SER A 492 -17.07 -25.31 -14.58
CA SER A 492 -17.05 -26.46 -13.64
C SER A 492 -15.71 -26.62 -12.94
N GLY A 493 -14.69 -25.83 -13.30
CA GLY A 493 -13.38 -25.84 -12.68
C GLY A 493 -12.21 -26.11 -13.63
N PRO A 494 -10.99 -26.18 -13.08
CA PRO A 494 -9.84 -26.64 -13.83
C PRO A 494 -9.98 -28.12 -14.19
N HIS A 495 -9.42 -28.51 -15.32
CA HIS A 495 -9.36 -29.96 -15.68
C HIS A 495 -8.40 -30.65 -14.71
N PRO A 496 -8.73 -31.80 -14.13
CA PRO A 496 -7.88 -32.57 -13.23
C PRO A 496 -6.56 -33.00 -13.86
#